data_2e460e18a1a19d2da35c803a52078392
#
_entry.id   2e460e18a1a19d2da35c803a52078392
#
_cell.length_a   1.000
_cell.length_b   1.000
_cell.length_c   1.000
_cell.angle_alpha   90.00
_cell.angle_beta   90.00
_cell.angle_gamma   90.00
#
_symmetry.space_group_name_H-M   'P 1'
#
loop_
_entity.id
_entity.type
_entity.pdbx_description
1 polymer ?
#
loop_
_entity_poly.entity_id
_entity_poly.type
_entity_poly.pdbx_seq_one_letter_code
_entity_poly.pdbx_strand_id
1 'polypeptide(L)'
;CDPKADSTRLILGGKPQESLMDLLRLKGAEKVTNENVIRAGYKGIQCVESGGPEPGVGCAGRGVITAIDLMDKNGAYTDDLDFVFFDVLGDVVCGGFAMPIRENKAQEIYIVMSGEMMA
;
A
#
# COMPACT_ATOMS: atom_id res chain seq x y z
N CYS A 1 -2.12 3.72 -1.43
CA CYS A 1 -2.42 3.59 -2.85
C CYS A 1 -1.92 4.80 -3.59
N ASP A 2 -0.75 4.68 -4.09
CA ASP A 2 -0.12 5.68 -4.94
C ASP A 2 0.05 5.05 -6.33
N PRO A 3 -0.56 5.63 -7.38
CA PRO A 3 -0.37 5.15 -8.75
C PRO A 3 1.10 5.16 -9.21
N LYS A 4 1.92 6.02 -8.60
CA LYS A 4 3.36 6.09 -8.85
C LYS A 4 4.15 4.98 -8.18
N ALA A 5 3.59 4.36 -7.13
CA ALA A 5 4.20 3.28 -6.35
C ALA A 5 5.62 3.64 -5.89
N ASP A 6 5.80 4.83 -5.30
CA ASP A 6 7.10 5.36 -4.91
C ASP A 6 7.21 5.79 -3.44
N SER A 7 6.17 5.58 -2.62
CA SER A 7 6.15 5.95 -1.20
C SER A 7 7.25 5.26 -0.38
N THR A 8 7.61 4.04 -0.73
CA THR A 8 8.67 3.27 -0.05
C THR A 8 10.06 3.48 -0.62
N ARG A 9 10.20 4.24 -1.69
CA ARG A 9 11.44 4.38 -2.46
C ARG A 9 12.62 4.86 -1.63
N LEU A 10 12.42 5.84 -0.74
CA LEU A 10 13.49 6.36 0.11
C LEU A 10 13.96 5.32 1.14
N ILE A 11 13.04 4.57 1.72
CA ILE A 11 13.33 3.51 2.68
C ILE A 11 14.12 2.38 2.02
N LEU A 12 13.87 2.15 0.72
CA LEU A 12 14.55 1.14 -0.10
C LEU A 12 15.87 1.65 -0.74
N GLY A 13 16.40 2.78 -0.26
CA GLY A 13 17.67 3.33 -0.76
C GLY A 13 17.59 3.92 -2.17
N GLY A 14 16.44 4.49 -2.52
CA GLY A 14 16.18 5.11 -3.83
C GLY A 14 15.75 4.14 -4.93
N LYS A 15 15.67 2.85 -4.63
CA LYS A 15 15.26 1.83 -5.61
C LYS A 15 13.72 1.69 -5.62
N PRO A 16 13.10 1.74 -6.80
CA PRO A 16 11.69 1.40 -6.90
C PRO A 16 11.48 -0.10 -6.66
N GLN A 17 10.30 -0.46 -6.15
CA GLN A 17 9.88 -1.84 -6.09
C GLN A 17 8.66 -2.08 -6.99
N GLU A 18 8.48 -3.31 -7.40
CA GLU A 18 7.31 -3.76 -8.12
C GLU A 18 6.08 -3.66 -7.22
N SER A 19 4.99 -3.10 -7.73
CA SER A 19 3.76 -3.01 -6.95
C SER A 19 3.04 -4.37 -6.86
N LEU A 20 2.25 -4.53 -5.81
CA LEU A 20 1.44 -5.74 -5.63
C LEU A 20 0.47 -5.92 -6.81
N MET A 21 -0.12 -4.83 -7.31
CA MET A 21 -1.03 -4.88 -8.45
C MET A 21 -0.34 -5.34 -9.73
N ASP A 22 0.91 -4.93 -9.96
CA ASP A 22 1.70 -5.40 -11.10
C ASP A 22 2.03 -6.89 -10.98
N LEU A 23 2.41 -7.34 -9.80
CA LEU A 23 2.65 -8.77 -9.52
C LEU A 23 1.39 -9.61 -9.73
N LEU A 24 0.23 -9.11 -9.29
CA LEU A 24 -1.05 -9.79 -9.52
C LEU A 24 -1.38 -9.96 -11.01
N ARG A 25 -1.09 -8.94 -11.82
CA ARG A 25 -1.29 -9.00 -13.27
C ARG A 25 -0.35 -9.99 -13.94
N LEU A 26 0.91 -9.99 -13.52
CA LEU A 26 1.94 -10.83 -14.14
C LEU A 26 1.84 -12.30 -13.73
N LYS A 27 1.56 -12.59 -12.48
CA LYS A 27 1.65 -13.93 -11.90
C LYS A 27 0.30 -14.54 -11.51
N GLY A 28 -0.74 -13.73 -11.38
CA GLY A 28 -2.02 -14.15 -10.82
C GLY A 28 -2.00 -14.25 -9.28
N ALA A 29 -3.17 -14.15 -8.65
CA ALA A 29 -3.31 -14.07 -7.21
C ALA A 29 -2.76 -15.30 -6.45
N GLU A 30 -2.82 -16.47 -7.05
CA GLU A 30 -2.37 -17.72 -6.43
C GLU A 30 -0.83 -17.82 -6.29
N LYS A 31 -0.09 -17.05 -7.09
CA LYS A 31 1.38 -17.07 -7.12
C LYS A 31 2.02 -15.88 -6.42
N VAL A 32 1.22 -14.96 -5.90
CA VAL A 32 1.70 -13.80 -5.17
C VAL A 32 1.83 -14.15 -3.69
N THR A 33 3.06 -14.18 -3.20
CA THR A 33 3.42 -14.52 -1.82
C THR A 33 4.07 -13.32 -1.12
N ASN A 34 4.15 -13.35 0.20
CA ASN A 34 4.83 -12.30 0.97
C ASN A 34 6.28 -12.09 0.51
N GLU A 35 6.99 -13.15 0.16
CA GLU A 35 8.40 -13.09 -0.28
C GLU A 35 8.60 -12.26 -1.55
N ASN A 36 7.61 -12.24 -2.44
CA ASN A 36 7.74 -11.48 -3.68
C ASN A 36 7.13 -10.07 -3.65
N VAL A 37 6.35 -9.75 -2.62
CA VAL A 37 5.78 -8.39 -2.45
C VAL A 37 6.46 -7.58 -1.36
N ILE A 38 7.00 -8.22 -0.31
CA ILE A 38 7.67 -7.53 0.79
C ILE A 38 9.14 -7.33 0.44
N ARG A 39 9.62 -6.10 0.60
CA ARG A 39 11.04 -5.75 0.49
C ARG A 39 11.54 -5.17 1.80
N ALA A 40 12.66 -5.66 2.28
CA ALA A 40 13.34 -5.09 3.44
C ALA A 40 14.16 -3.86 3.02
N GLY A 41 13.91 -2.75 3.67
CA GLY A 41 14.62 -1.49 3.49
C GLY A 41 15.49 -1.13 4.68
N TYR A 42 15.65 0.18 4.90
CA TYR A 42 16.48 0.72 5.99
C TYR A 42 16.11 0.10 7.34
N LYS A 43 17.11 -0.36 8.08
CA LYS A 43 16.97 -1.03 9.39
C LYS A 43 15.98 -2.20 9.41
N GLY A 44 15.79 -2.88 8.31
CA GLY A 44 14.87 -4.02 8.23
C GLY A 44 13.39 -3.66 8.14
N ILE A 45 13.05 -2.40 7.89
CA ILE A 45 11.67 -1.99 7.67
C ILE A 45 11.11 -2.72 6.45
N GLN A 46 10.01 -3.41 6.66
CA GLN A 46 9.33 -4.13 5.60
C GLN A 46 8.45 -3.16 4.79
N CYS A 47 8.62 -3.16 3.49
CA CYS A 47 7.97 -2.24 2.58
C CYS A 47 7.14 -2.98 1.54
N VAL A 48 5.92 -2.50 1.30
CA VAL A 48 5.01 -3.00 0.27
C VAL A 48 4.43 -1.81 -0.49
N GLU A 49 4.44 -1.88 -1.82
CA GLU A 49 3.73 -0.94 -2.67
C GLU A 49 2.45 -1.59 -3.21
N SER A 50 1.31 -0.96 -2.97
CA SER A 50 0.05 -1.49 -3.51
C SER A 50 -0.05 -1.28 -5.01
N GLY A 51 0.39 -0.15 -5.50
CA GLY A 51 0.16 0.28 -6.88
C GLY A 51 -1.29 0.69 -7.13
N GLY A 52 -1.57 1.02 -8.37
CA GLY A 52 -2.91 1.39 -8.83
C GLY A 52 -3.42 0.51 -9.95
N PRO A 53 -4.70 0.67 -10.36
CA PRO A 53 -5.21 0.05 -11.57
C PRO A 53 -4.52 0.64 -12.80
N GLU A 54 -4.66 -0.05 -13.93
CA GLU A 54 -4.22 0.53 -15.21
C GLU A 54 -4.91 1.87 -15.47
N PRO A 55 -4.21 2.83 -16.07
CA PRO A 55 -4.82 4.09 -16.47
C PRO A 55 -6.10 3.87 -17.28
N GLY A 56 -7.20 4.46 -16.85
CA GLY A 56 -8.51 4.32 -17.49
C GLY A 56 -9.32 3.09 -17.07
N VAL A 57 -8.81 2.22 -16.21
CA VAL A 57 -9.49 1.01 -15.75
C VAL A 57 -9.78 1.07 -14.24
N GLY A 58 -10.94 1.60 -13.90
CA GLY A 58 -11.47 1.53 -12.54
C GLY A 58 -10.88 2.52 -11.55
N CYS A 59 -11.32 2.39 -10.30
CA CYS A 59 -10.94 3.27 -9.19
C CYS A 59 -9.64 2.82 -8.53
N ALA A 60 -8.71 3.76 -8.31
CA ALA A 60 -7.44 3.50 -7.61
C ALA A 60 -7.62 2.89 -6.21
N GLY A 61 -8.71 3.21 -5.52
CA GLY A 61 -9.04 2.64 -4.20
C GLY A 61 -9.27 1.13 -4.19
N ARG A 62 -9.63 0.52 -5.32
CA ARG A 62 -9.69 -0.95 -5.41
C ARG A 62 -8.33 -1.60 -5.25
N GLY A 63 -7.27 -0.95 -5.72
CA GLY A 63 -5.91 -1.46 -5.54
C GLY A 63 -5.52 -1.55 -4.06
N VAL A 64 -5.90 -0.55 -3.25
CA VAL A 64 -5.64 -0.56 -1.80
C VAL A 64 -6.38 -1.71 -1.12
N ILE A 65 -7.67 -1.85 -1.39
CA ILE A 65 -8.49 -2.91 -0.81
C ILE A 65 -7.87 -4.28 -1.14
N THR A 66 -7.61 -4.53 -2.41
CA THR A 66 -7.02 -5.78 -2.87
C THR A 66 -5.67 -6.05 -2.21
N ALA A 67 -4.82 -5.03 -2.09
CA ALA A 67 -3.51 -5.16 -1.48
C ALA A 67 -3.61 -5.52 0.01
N ILE A 68 -4.44 -4.82 0.77
CA ILE A 68 -4.62 -5.07 2.20
C ILE A 68 -5.21 -6.45 2.45
N ASP A 69 -6.26 -6.83 1.69
CA ASP A 69 -6.89 -8.14 1.83
C ASP A 69 -5.93 -9.28 1.49
N LEU A 70 -5.11 -9.11 0.45
CA LEU A 70 -4.12 -10.13 0.09
C LEU A 70 -3.03 -10.25 1.13
N MET A 71 -2.53 -9.13 1.67
CA MET A 71 -1.54 -9.12 2.74
C MET A 71 -2.08 -9.77 4.02
N ASP A 72 -3.34 -9.50 4.37
CA ASP A 72 -4.03 -10.12 5.52
C ASP A 72 -4.17 -11.64 5.31
N LYS A 73 -4.68 -12.04 4.13
CA LYS A 73 -4.82 -13.46 3.76
C LYS A 73 -3.49 -14.22 3.76
N ASN A 74 -2.42 -13.56 3.37
CA ASN A 74 -1.08 -14.16 3.37
C ASN A 74 -0.39 -14.10 4.76
N GLY A 75 -1.07 -13.60 5.79
CA GLY A 75 -0.52 -13.51 7.15
C GLY A 75 0.67 -12.56 7.28
N ALA A 76 0.66 -11.46 6.51
CA ALA A 76 1.76 -10.49 6.54
C ALA A 76 1.77 -9.63 7.82
N TYR A 77 0.63 -9.48 8.47
CA TYR A 77 0.49 -8.72 9.71
C TYR A 77 0.72 -9.65 10.91
N THR A 78 1.98 -9.82 11.27
CA THR A 78 2.39 -10.70 12.36
C THR A 78 2.48 -9.95 13.69
N ASP A 79 2.35 -10.68 14.82
CA ASP A 79 2.35 -10.09 16.17
C ASP A 79 3.72 -9.50 16.59
N ASP A 80 4.78 -9.80 15.86
CA ASP A 80 6.12 -9.25 16.08
C ASP A 80 6.37 -7.88 15.43
N LEU A 81 5.39 -7.36 14.68
CA LEU A 81 5.45 -6.01 14.14
C LEU A 81 5.13 -4.98 15.23
N ASP A 82 6.02 -4.03 15.45
CA ASP A 82 5.79 -2.91 16.37
C ASP A 82 4.76 -1.91 15.82
N PHE A 83 4.83 -1.64 14.50
CA PHE A 83 3.97 -0.69 13.80
C PHE A 83 3.64 -1.16 12.40
N VAL A 84 2.46 -0.81 11.93
CA VAL A 84 2.04 -0.92 10.52
C VAL A 84 1.56 0.44 10.06
N PHE A 85 2.20 1.00 9.05
CA PHE A 85 1.84 2.29 8.47
C PHE A 85 1.16 2.10 7.12
N PHE A 86 -0.02 2.67 6.99
CA PHE A 86 -0.72 2.79 5.71
C PHE A 86 -0.53 4.20 5.17
N ASP A 87 0.40 4.37 4.25
CA ASP A 87 0.62 5.63 3.54
C ASP A 87 -0.42 5.77 2.43
N VAL A 88 -1.44 6.57 2.69
CA VAL A 88 -2.61 6.71 1.83
C VAL A 88 -2.58 8.06 1.14
N LEU A 89 -2.90 8.08 -0.14
CA LEU A 89 -2.99 9.30 -0.92
C LEU A 89 -3.96 10.31 -0.28
N GLY A 90 -3.55 11.58 -0.21
CA GLY A 90 -4.34 12.64 0.42
C GLY A 90 -5.56 13.08 -0.39
N ASP A 91 -5.50 12.93 -1.71
CA ASP A 91 -6.62 13.25 -2.59
C ASP A 91 -7.69 12.16 -2.51
N VAL A 92 -8.83 12.51 -1.97
CA VAL A 92 -9.95 11.57 -1.86
C VAL A 92 -10.67 11.45 -3.20
N VAL A 93 -10.29 10.45 -3.98
CA VAL A 93 -10.90 10.16 -5.29
C VAL A 93 -11.99 9.10 -5.20
N CYS A 94 -11.96 8.21 -4.21
CA CYS A 94 -13.00 7.20 -3.97
C CYS A 94 -12.93 6.60 -2.56
N GLY A 95 -14.00 5.93 -2.14
CA GLY A 95 -14.13 5.34 -0.81
C GLY A 95 -13.14 4.21 -0.47
N GLY A 96 -12.42 3.69 -1.46
CA GLY A 96 -11.41 2.65 -1.23
C GLY A 96 -10.22 3.10 -0.37
N PHE A 97 -9.89 4.39 -0.39
CA PHE A 97 -8.83 4.95 0.44
C PHE A 97 -9.18 4.97 1.94
N ALA A 98 -10.47 5.01 2.26
CA ALA A 98 -10.94 4.95 3.64
C ALA A 98 -11.02 3.52 4.21
N MET A 99 -10.66 2.52 3.44
CA MET A 99 -10.76 1.11 3.85
C MET A 99 -9.99 0.80 5.13
N PRO A 100 -8.74 1.23 5.32
CA PRO A 100 -8.02 0.98 6.56
C PRO A 100 -8.73 1.51 7.81
N ILE A 101 -9.48 2.61 7.65
CA ILE A 101 -10.29 3.23 8.71
C ILE A 101 -11.60 2.47 8.91
N ARG A 102 -12.32 2.21 7.81
CA ARG A 102 -13.65 1.58 7.85
C ARG A 102 -13.64 0.17 8.40
N GLU A 103 -12.57 -0.57 8.19
CA GLU A 103 -12.41 -1.96 8.62
C GLU A 103 -11.57 -2.11 9.89
N ASN A 104 -11.41 -1.01 10.64
CA ASN A 104 -10.65 -0.97 11.90
C ASN A 104 -9.21 -1.54 11.76
N LYS A 105 -8.61 -1.40 10.57
CA LYS A 105 -7.21 -1.79 10.33
C LYS A 105 -6.24 -0.75 10.90
N ALA A 106 -6.66 0.53 10.98
CA ALA A 106 -5.88 1.62 11.55
C ALA A 106 -6.40 1.98 12.95
N GLN A 107 -5.53 2.00 13.94
CA GLN A 107 -5.81 2.39 15.31
C GLN A 107 -5.71 3.92 15.49
N GLU A 108 -4.81 4.56 14.73
CA GLU A 108 -4.57 6.00 14.76
C GLU A 108 -4.54 6.54 13.32
N ILE A 109 -4.99 7.77 13.15
CA ILE A 109 -5.06 8.44 11.85
C ILE A 109 -4.36 9.78 11.95
N TYR A 110 -3.38 10.00 11.08
CA TYR A 110 -2.63 11.24 10.98
C TYR A 110 -2.93 11.91 9.65
N ILE A 111 -3.45 13.13 9.69
CA ILE A 111 -3.67 13.94 8.50
C ILE A 111 -2.50 14.90 8.34
N VAL A 112 -1.71 14.70 7.29
CA VAL A 112 -0.56 15.56 6.98
C VAL A 112 -0.98 16.59 5.94
N MET A 113 -0.83 17.87 6.26
CA MET A 113 -1.18 18.97 5.36
C MET A 113 -0.12 20.06 5.40
N SER A 114 0.05 20.76 4.29
CA SER A 114 1.03 21.86 4.18
C SER A 114 0.54 23.17 4.80
N GLY A 115 -0.75 23.31 5.09
CA GLY A 115 -1.38 24.57 5.53
C GLY A 115 -1.70 25.53 4.37
N GLU A 116 -1.50 25.13 3.13
CA GLU A 116 -1.94 25.87 1.97
C GLU A 116 -3.46 25.76 1.79
N MET A 117 -4.05 26.75 1.08
CA MET A 117 -5.50 26.81 0.90
C MET A 117 -6.08 25.56 0.22
N MET A 118 -5.29 24.86 -0.60
CA MET A 118 -5.68 23.66 -1.34
C MET A 118 -5.24 22.35 -0.68
N ALA A 119 -4.67 22.43 0.52
CA ALA A 119 -4.21 21.25 1.26
C ALA A 119 -5.35 20.55 2.01
#